data_d3129766f06fb543afa5550c6aec058a
#
_entry.id   d3129766f06fb543afa5550c6aec058a
#
_cell.length_a   1.000
_cell.length_b   1.000
_cell.length_c   1.000
_cell.angle_alpha   90.00
_cell.angle_beta   90.00
_cell.angle_gamma   90.00
#
_symmetry.space_group_name_H-M   'P 1'
#
loop_
_entity.id
_entity.type
_entity.pdbx_description
1 polymer ?
#
loop_
_entity_poly.entity_id
_entity_poly.type
_entity_poly.pdbx_seq_one_letter_code
_entity_poly.pdbx_strand_id
1 'polypeptide(L)'
;ALPILQVTPNEHPIALQLFGSDPEVMGEIAKRVEERPFDIIDVNMGCPVPKVVNNGEGSALMKNPVLVGKIVEAMAKAVQKPVTVKIRAGFNDESINAPEIAHVIEESGGAAVAVHGRTREQYYSGKADWDVIRRVKETVKIPVIGNGDILTGQDAIRMFEETGCDAVMIGRGARGNPWIFSQVSRYLKDKTVLAPPTTKEICDMILRHAKMLIEAKGEYTGIREMRKHFAWYKIGRA
;
A
#
# COMPACT_ATOMS: atom_id res chain seq x y z
N ALA A 1 -2.40 -24.77 -4.62
CA ALA A 1 -2.33 -23.29 -4.75
C ALA A 1 -1.63 -22.74 -3.49
N LEU A 2 -0.76 -21.73 -3.67
CA LEU A 2 -0.15 -21.06 -2.52
C LEU A 2 -1.26 -20.35 -1.71
N PRO A 3 -1.31 -20.50 -0.37
CA PRO A 3 -2.37 -19.89 0.44
C PRO A 3 -2.52 -18.38 0.23
N ILE A 4 -1.43 -17.68 -0.10
CA ILE A 4 -1.39 -16.25 -0.38
C ILE A 4 -2.18 -15.84 -1.65
N LEU A 5 -2.55 -16.78 -2.50
CA LEU A 5 -3.35 -16.54 -3.71
C LEU A 5 -4.84 -16.88 -3.53
N GLN A 6 -5.26 -17.21 -2.31
CA GLN A 6 -6.67 -17.41 -1.99
C GLN A 6 -7.32 -16.06 -1.67
N VAL A 7 -8.46 -15.80 -2.28
CA VAL A 7 -9.26 -14.58 -2.10
C VAL A 7 -10.67 -15.00 -1.73
N THR A 8 -11.24 -14.37 -0.72
CA THR A 8 -12.65 -14.57 -0.37
C THR A 8 -13.52 -13.49 -1.04
N PRO A 9 -14.82 -13.77 -1.30
CA PRO A 9 -15.71 -12.79 -1.96
C PRO A 9 -15.81 -11.44 -1.24
N ASN A 10 -15.57 -11.41 0.07
CA ASN A 10 -15.65 -10.19 0.87
C ASN A 10 -14.38 -9.31 0.83
N GLU A 11 -13.31 -9.77 0.15
CA GLU A 11 -12.04 -9.02 0.06
C GLU A 11 -11.98 -8.10 -1.16
N HIS A 12 -12.94 -8.17 -2.08
CA HIS A 12 -12.99 -7.29 -3.25
C HIS A 12 -13.40 -5.86 -2.91
N PRO A 13 -12.78 -4.85 -3.59
CA PRO A 13 -11.67 -4.97 -4.54
C PRO A 13 -10.33 -5.26 -3.85
N ILE A 14 -9.54 -6.17 -4.43
CA ILE A 14 -8.24 -6.58 -3.88
C ILE A 14 -7.13 -6.56 -4.95
N ALA A 15 -5.95 -6.09 -4.56
CA ALA A 15 -4.75 -6.10 -5.39
C ALA A 15 -3.80 -7.24 -5.00
N LEU A 16 -3.27 -7.94 -5.98
CA LEU A 16 -2.12 -8.83 -5.80
C LEU A 16 -0.84 -8.04 -6.03
N GLN A 17 0.02 -7.94 -5.00
CA GLN A 17 1.31 -7.29 -5.15
C GLN A 17 2.41 -8.28 -5.52
N LEU A 18 3.11 -8.00 -6.63
CA LEU A 18 4.28 -8.73 -7.10
C LEU A 18 5.55 -7.88 -6.88
N PHE A 19 6.72 -8.53 -6.83
CA PHE A 19 8.01 -7.86 -6.86
C PHE A 19 9.01 -8.69 -7.66
N GLY A 20 9.93 -8.03 -8.32
CA GLY A 20 10.95 -8.60 -9.18
C GLY A 20 11.66 -7.50 -9.96
N SER A 21 12.77 -7.84 -10.61
CA SER A 21 13.59 -6.91 -11.41
C SER A 21 13.78 -7.32 -12.86
N ASP A 22 13.25 -8.49 -13.26
CA ASP A 22 13.31 -8.98 -14.63
C ASP A 22 11.97 -8.70 -15.35
N PRO A 23 11.95 -7.87 -16.43
CA PRO A 23 10.73 -7.51 -17.13
C PRO A 23 10.00 -8.69 -17.77
N GLU A 24 10.75 -9.66 -18.34
CA GLU A 24 10.14 -10.81 -19.02
C GLU A 24 9.46 -11.72 -18.00
N VAL A 25 10.15 -12.03 -16.90
CA VAL A 25 9.60 -12.83 -15.80
C VAL A 25 8.39 -12.14 -15.19
N MET A 26 8.44 -10.82 -14.96
CA MET A 26 7.33 -10.06 -14.39
C MET A 26 6.11 -10.07 -15.31
N GLY A 27 6.30 -9.90 -16.61
CA GLY A 27 5.21 -10.02 -17.61
C GLY A 27 4.61 -11.42 -17.65
N GLU A 28 5.43 -12.47 -17.64
CA GLU A 28 4.98 -13.86 -17.63
C GLU A 28 4.16 -14.18 -16.36
N ILE A 29 4.65 -13.76 -15.19
CA ILE A 29 3.93 -13.99 -13.93
C ILE A 29 2.63 -13.19 -13.87
N ALA A 30 2.62 -11.93 -14.34
CA ALA A 30 1.39 -11.15 -14.45
C ALA A 30 0.33 -11.90 -15.26
N LYS A 31 0.68 -12.41 -16.44
CA LYS A 31 -0.19 -13.23 -17.28
C LYS A 31 -0.70 -14.49 -16.58
N ARG A 32 0.14 -15.17 -15.83
CA ARG A 32 -0.25 -16.40 -15.08
C ARG A 32 -1.23 -16.13 -13.95
N VAL A 33 -1.21 -14.93 -13.35
CA VAL A 33 -2.09 -14.56 -12.25
C VAL A 33 -3.33 -13.80 -12.71
N GLU A 34 -3.43 -13.42 -13.98
CA GLU A 34 -4.56 -12.66 -14.51
C GLU A 34 -5.90 -13.35 -14.32
N GLU A 35 -5.95 -14.66 -14.50
CA GLU A 35 -7.16 -15.48 -14.33
C GLU A 35 -7.60 -15.63 -12.85
N ARG A 36 -6.74 -15.18 -11.90
CA ARG A 36 -7.05 -15.27 -10.48
C ARG A 36 -8.03 -14.16 -10.07
N PRO A 37 -8.77 -14.34 -8.97
CA PRO A 37 -9.80 -13.41 -8.53
C PRO A 37 -9.22 -12.15 -7.85
N PHE A 38 -8.18 -11.55 -8.42
CA PHE A 38 -7.68 -10.23 -8.05
C PHE A 38 -8.21 -9.19 -9.02
N ASP A 39 -8.49 -8.00 -8.54
CA ASP A 39 -8.99 -6.90 -9.37
C ASP A 39 -7.86 -6.08 -10.01
N ILE A 40 -6.71 -6.03 -9.33
CA ILE A 40 -5.55 -5.21 -9.68
C ILE A 40 -4.28 -6.05 -9.50
N ILE A 41 -3.29 -5.84 -10.37
CA ILE A 41 -1.93 -6.35 -10.18
C ILE A 41 -1.05 -5.16 -9.80
N ASP A 42 -0.47 -5.18 -8.60
CA ASP A 42 0.39 -4.12 -8.09
C ASP A 42 1.86 -4.53 -8.09
N VAL A 43 2.75 -3.58 -8.38
CA VAL A 43 4.20 -3.82 -8.41
C VAL A 43 4.87 -3.11 -7.25
N ASN A 44 5.62 -3.85 -6.46
CA ASN A 44 6.40 -3.29 -5.36
C ASN A 44 7.74 -2.74 -5.86
N MET A 45 7.85 -1.42 -5.93
CA MET A 45 9.09 -0.70 -6.20
C MET A 45 9.50 0.22 -5.02
N GLY A 46 9.03 -0.12 -3.80
CA GLY A 46 9.26 0.70 -2.61
C GLY A 46 9.77 -0.06 -1.38
N CYS A 47 9.89 -1.39 -1.42
CA CYS A 47 10.37 -2.19 -0.29
C CYS A 47 11.80 -1.80 0.12
N PRO A 48 12.04 -1.37 1.39
CA PRO A 48 13.35 -0.93 1.83
C PRO A 48 14.22 -2.06 2.41
N VAL A 49 13.68 -3.28 2.52
CA VAL A 49 14.32 -4.40 3.21
C VAL A 49 15.61 -4.83 2.49
N PRO A 50 16.76 -4.93 3.19
CA PRO A 50 18.04 -5.25 2.56
C PRO A 50 18.03 -6.49 1.67
N LYS A 51 17.35 -7.56 2.10
CA LYS A 51 17.21 -8.80 1.32
C LYS A 51 16.58 -8.58 -0.06
N VAL A 52 15.64 -7.66 -0.19
CA VAL A 52 14.98 -7.30 -1.45
C VAL A 52 15.87 -6.34 -2.25
N VAL A 53 16.35 -5.29 -1.60
CA VAL A 53 17.17 -4.23 -2.23
C VAL A 53 18.48 -4.77 -2.79
N ASN A 54 19.13 -5.69 -2.08
CA ASN A 54 20.41 -6.28 -2.54
C ASN A 54 20.25 -7.16 -3.79
N ASN A 55 19.04 -7.62 -4.09
CA ASN A 55 18.72 -8.32 -5.33
C ASN A 55 18.34 -7.38 -6.48
N GLY A 56 18.45 -6.07 -6.30
CA GLY A 56 18.03 -5.08 -7.31
C GLY A 56 16.54 -4.86 -7.41
N GLU A 57 15.77 -5.32 -6.42
CA GLU A 57 14.30 -5.28 -6.38
C GLU A 57 13.77 -4.22 -5.40
N GLY A 58 12.46 -4.04 -5.38
CA GLY A 58 11.82 -3.09 -4.48
C GLY A 58 12.32 -1.67 -4.72
N SER A 59 12.76 -0.98 -3.66
CA SER A 59 13.22 0.42 -3.77
C SER A 59 14.55 0.58 -4.53
N ALA A 60 15.31 -0.48 -4.79
CA ALA A 60 16.48 -0.42 -5.64
C ALA A 60 16.15 -0.04 -7.10
N LEU A 61 14.96 -0.42 -7.57
CA LEU A 61 14.45 -0.08 -8.91
C LEU A 61 14.35 1.43 -9.13
N MET A 62 14.09 2.22 -8.09
CA MET A 62 14.04 3.68 -8.21
C MET A 62 15.34 4.32 -8.68
N LYS A 63 16.47 3.61 -8.60
CA LYS A 63 17.77 4.05 -9.16
C LYS A 63 17.86 3.87 -10.67
N ASN A 64 16.91 3.15 -11.28
CA ASN A 64 16.95 2.82 -12.71
C ASN A 64 15.56 3.04 -13.35
N PRO A 65 15.21 4.30 -13.69
CA PRO A 65 13.93 4.63 -14.33
C PRO A 65 13.65 3.84 -15.60
N VAL A 66 14.69 3.55 -16.39
CA VAL A 66 14.56 2.77 -17.63
C VAL A 66 14.09 1.33 -17.34
N LEU A 67 14.62 0.70 -16.29
CA LEU A 67 14.20 -0.64 -15.89
C LEU A 67 12.78 -0.63 -15.31
N VAL A 68 12.42 0.41 -14.54
CA VAL A 68 11.03 0.62 -14.08
C VAL A 68 10.06 0.62 -15.26
N GLY A 69 10.35 1.42 -16.29
CA GLY A 69 9.51 1.49 -17.49
C GLY A 69 9.37 0.13 -18.18
N LYS A 70 10.48 -0.59 -18.39
CA LYS A 70 10.45 -1.93 -19.02
C LYS A 70 9.60 -2.93 -18.24
N ILE A 71 9.69 -2.94 -16.92
CA ILE A 71 8.89 -3.84 -16.08
C ILE A 71 7.40 -3.51 -16.20
N VAL A 72 7.04 -2.23 -16.06
CA VAL A 72 5.64 -1.79 -16.13
C VAL A 72 5.07 -2.07 -17.52
N GLU A 73 5.80 -1.74 -18.59
CA GLU A 73 5.38 -1.98 -19.96
C GLU A 73 5.17 -3.48 -20.25
N ALA A 74 6.10 -4.33 -19.84
CA ALA A 74 5.99 -5.77 -20.01
C ALA A 74 4.74 -6.34 -19.33
N MET A 75 4.46 -5.88 -18.09
CA MET A 75 3.28 -6.32 -17.36
C MET A 75 1.99 -5.75 -17.96
N ALA A 76 1.94 -4.44 -18.26
CA ALA A 76 0.75 -3.80 -18.83
C ALA A 76 0.36 -4.38 -20.20
N LYS A 77 1.34 -4.78 -21.03
CA LYS A 77 1.08 -5.48 -22.29
C LYS A 77 0.62 -6.92 -22.12
N ALA A 78 0.96 -7.57 -21.02
CA ALA A 78 0.67 -8.99 -20.78
C ALA A 78 -0.74 -9.25 -20.26
N VAL A 79 -1.41 -8.26 -19.66
CA VAL A 79 -2.69 -8.41 -18.96
C VAL A 79 -3.70 -7.33 -19.32
N GLN A 80 -5.00 -7.61 -19.08
CA GLN A 80 -6.09 -6.63 -19.21
C GLN A 80 -6.38 -5.93 -17.87
N LYS A 81 -6.02 -6.56 -16.76
CA LYS A 81 -6.20 -5.95 -15.43
C LYS A 81 -5.32 -4.72 -15.26
N PRO A 82 -5.77 -3.71 -14.49
CA PRO A 82 -4.94 -2.54 -14.20
C PRO A 82 -3.64 -2.95 -13.50
N VAL A 83 -2.52 -2.46 -14.01
CA VAL A 83 -1.20 -2.59 -13.38
C VAL A 83 -0.91 -1.31 -12.62
N THR A 84 -0.75 -1.40 -11.30
CA THR A 84 -0.39 -0.27 -10.43
C THR A 84 1.01 -0.43 -9.87
N VAL A 85 1.61 0.65 -9.39
CA VAL A 85 2.97 0.60 -8.86
C VAL A 85 3.05 1.31 -7.52
N LYS A 86 3.70 0.67 -6.53
CA LYS A 86 3.99 1.27 -5.22
C LYS A 86 5.44 1.69 -5.13
N ILE A 87 5.69 3.00 -4.96
CA ILE A 87 7.03 3.60 -4.87
C ILE A 87 7.26 4.32 -3.53
N ARG A 88 8.49 4.80 -3.34
CA ARG A 88 8.89 5.75 -2.29
C ARG A 88 9.21 7.13 -2.87
N ALA A 89 9.55 8.10 -2.01
CA ALA A 89 10.01 9.44 -2.42
C ALA A 89 11.30 9.37 -3.25
N GLY A 90 12.16 8.42 -2.93
CA GLY A 90 13.45 8.19 -3.56
C GLY A 90 14.22 7.10 -2.83
N PHE A 91 15.45 6.83 -3.27
CA PHE A 91 16.32 5.89 -2.57
C PHE A 91 16.91 6.51 -1.30
N ASN A 92 17.45 7.73 -1.39
CA ASN A 92 17.96 8.54 -0.29
C ASN A 92 17.60 10.01 -0.52
N ASP A 93 18.01 10.89 0.39
CA ASP A 93 17.67 12.32 0.34
C ASP A 93 18.32 13.05 -0.84
N GLU A 94 19.42 12.51 -1.38
CA GLU A 94 20.12 13.05 -2.57
C GLU A 94 19.47 12.61 -3.90
N SER A 95 18.58 11.60 -3.84
CA SER A 95 17.95 10.99 -5.02
C SER A 95 16.43 10.90 -4.89
N ILE A 96 15.78 12.03 -4.53
CA ILE A 96 14.32 12.16 -4.52
C ILE A 96 13.82 12.31 -5.95
N ASN A 97 13.35 11.21 -6.53
CA ASN A 97 12.96 11.14 -7.94
C ASN A 97 11.55 10.55 -8.17
N ALA A 98 10.70 10.50 -7.15
CA ALA A 98 9.34 9.98 -7.30
C ALA A 98 8.54 10.61 -8.46
N PRO A 99 8.60 11.94 -8.73
CA PRO A 99 7.91 12.53 -9.88
C PRO A 99 8.38 11.95 -11.22
N GLU A 100 9.70 11.80 -11.42
CA GLU A 100 10.27 11.19 -12.63
C GLU A 100 9.82 9.73 -12.78
N ILE A 101 9.91 8.94 -11.71
CA ILE A 101 9.49 7.53 -11.71
C ILE A 101 7.99 7.41 -12.01
N ALA A 102 7.15 8.27 -11.44
CA ALA A 102 5.71 8.28 -11.70
C ALA A 102 5.40 8.60 -13.18
N HIS A 103 6.11 9.54 -13.77
CA HIS A 103 5.98 9.83 -15.20
C HIS A 103 6.37 8.63 -16.06
N VAL A 104 7.47 7.97 -15.75
CA VAL A 104 7.89 6.73 -16.45
C VAL A 104 6.84 5.62 -16.31
N ILE A 105 6.21 5.47 -15.12
CA ILE A 105 5.14 4.50 -14.88
C ILE A 105 3.94 4.82 -15.79
N GLU A 106 3.50 6.08 -15.86
CA GLU A 106 2.39 6.52 -16.71
C GLU A 106 2.66 6.23 -18.19
N GLU A 107 3.82 6.66 -18.71
CA GLU A 107 4.21 6.44 -20.11
C GLU A 107 4.36 4.96 -20.47
N SER A 108 4.61 4.10 -19.49
CA SER A 108 4.75 2.65 -19.67
C SER A 108 3.43 1.88 -19.51
N GLY A 109 2.29 2.58 -19.36
CA GLY A 109 0.97 1.96 -19.25
C GLY A 109 0.54 1.60 -17.83
N GLY A 110 1.19 2.14 -16.81
CA GLY A 110 0.73 2.02 -15.42
C GLY A 110 -0.61 2.72 -15.21
N ALA A 111 -1.52 2.05 -14.51
CA ALA A 111 -2.90 2.54 -14.28
C ALA A 111 -3.03 3.46 -13.06
N ALA A 112 -2.13 3.37 -12.09
CA ALA A 112 -2.05 4.24 -10.92
C ALA A 112 -0.68 4.10 -10.23
N VAL A 113 -0.31 5.10 -9.43
CA VAL A 113 0.90 5.07 -8.62
C VAL A 113 0.59 5.39 -7.16
N ALA A 114 1.09 4.55 -6.24
CA ALA A 114 1.03 4.82 -4.81
C ALA A 114 2.41 5.27 -4.30
N VAL A 115 2.45 6.42 -3.62
CA VAL A 115 3.69 7.09 -3.23
C VAL A 115 3.81 7.17 -1.72
N HIS A 116 4.82 6.52 -1.14
CA HIS A 116 5.19 6.75 0.25
C HIS A 116 6.17 7.92 0.35
N GLY A 117 5.78 8.96 1.06
CA GLY A 117 6.55 10.21 1.22
C GLY A 117 7.83 10.07 2.07
N ARG A 118 8.46 8.91 2.10
CA ARG A 118 9.78 8.66 2.70
C ARG A 118 10.73 8.01 1.72
N THR A 119 12.01 8.30 1.84
CA THR A 119 13.05 7.59 1.09
C THR A 119 13.25 6.16 1.61
N ARG A 120 13.97 5.34 0.87
CA ARG A 120 14.36 4.00 1.32
C ARG A 120 15.19 4.06 2.60
N GLU A 121 16.13 5.00 2.69
CA GLU A 121 17.03 5.11 3.84
C GLU A 121 16.34 5.59 5.10
N GLN A 122 15.34 6.44 4.99
CA GLN A 122 14.51 6.84 6.12
C GLN A 122 13.73 5.66 6.72
N TYR A 123 13.42 4.63 5.95
CA TYR A 123 12.63 3.48 6.41
C TYR A 123 11.27 3.93 6.96
N TYR A 124 11.21 4.21 8.28
CA TYR A 124 10.06 4.77 9.01
C TYR A 124 10.43 5.92 9.94
N SER A 125 11.69 6.37 9.90
CA SER A 125 12.16 7.50 10.72
C SER A 125 11.67 8.84 10.18
N GLY A 126 11.68 9.86 11.01
CA GLY A 126 11.22 11.21 10.66
C GLY A 126 9.73 11.26 10.28
N LYS A 127 9.37 12.23 9.47
CA LYS A 127 8.02 12.41 8.91
C LYS A 127 8.01 12.09 7.42
N ALA A 128 6.88 11.61 6.92
CA ALA A 128 6.66 11.48 5.48
C ALA A 128 6.55 12.88 4.86
N ASP A 129 7.30 13.11 3.80
CA ASP A 129 7.23 14.34 3.02
C ASP A 129 6.05 14.26 2.05
N TRP A 130 4.98 14.98 2.39
CA TRP A 130 3.77 15.02 1.55
C TRP A 130 3.94 15.95 0.34
N ASP A 131 4.91 16.87 0.35
CA ASP A 131 5.21 17.69 -0.82
C ASP A 131 5.66 16.85 -2.02
N VAL A 132 6.41 15.79 -1.77
CA VAL A 132 6.77 14.83 -2.83
C VAL A 132 5.53 14.20 -3.46
N ILE A 133 4.51 13.86 -2.66
CA ILE A 133 3.24 13.31 -3.16
C ILE A 133 2.51 14.35 -4.02
N ARG A 134 2.44 15.60 -3.58
CA ARG A 134 1.88 16.72 -4.35
C ARG A 134 2.60 16.88 -5.70
N ARG A 135 3.94 16.90 -5.70
CA ARG A 135 4.74 17.01 -6.93
C ARG A 135 4.51 15.85 -7.89
N VAL A 136 4.33 14.63 -7.38
CA VAL A 136 3.93 13.48 -8.21
C VAL A 136 2.56 13.75 -8.83
N LYS A 137 1.58 14.21 -8.05
CA LYS A 137 0.23 14.49 -8.57
C LYS A 137 0.23 15.59 -9.64
N GLU A 138 1.09 16.58 -9.52
CA GLU A 138 1.27 17.63 -10.52
C GLU A 138 1.95 17.13 -11.81
N THR A 139 2.68 16.00 -11.74
CA THR A 139 3.47 15.47 -12.87
C THR A 139 2.67 14.49 -13.74
N VAL A 140 1.73 13.73 -13.17
CA VAL A 140 1.01 12.65 -13.88
C VAL A 140 -0.50 12.86 -13.89
N LYS A 141 -1.17 12.25 -14.89
CA LYS A 141 -2.64 12.26 -15.04
C LYS A 141 -3.28 11.02 -14.43
N ILE A 142 -2.54 9.91 -14.34
CA ILE A 142 -3.02 8.70 -13.68
C ILE A 142 -3.30 8.95 -12.20
N PRO A 143 -4.21 8.19 -11.56
CA PRO A 143 -4.49 8.31 -10.14
C PRO A 143 -3.24 8.18 -9.27
N VAL A 144 -3.10 9.09 -8.32
CA VAL A 144 -2.02 9.11 -7.31
C VAL A 144 -2.59 8.75 -5.95
N ILE A 145 -2.02 7.74 -5.30
CA ILE A 145 -2.42 7.26 -3.98
C ILE A 145 -1.38 7.73 -2.96
N GLY A 146 -1.75 8.68 -2.10
CA GLY A 146 -0.87 9.21 -1.06
C GLY A 146 -0.70 8.23 0.11
N ASN A 147 0.54 8.05 0.56
CA ASN A 147 0.87 7.14 1.67
C ASN A 147 1.92 7.76 2.60
N GLY A 148 1.76 7.54 3.89
CA GLY A 148 2.71 7.92 4.95
C GLY A 148 2.05 8.78 6.03
N ASP A 149 2.24 8.35 7.28
CA ASP A 149 1.80 9.05 8.51
C ASP A 149 0.30 9.37 8.60
N ILE A 150 -0.54 8.59 7.97
CA ILE A 150 -1.99 8.63 8.15
C ILE A 150 -2.32 7.74 9.35
N LEU A 151 -2.59 8.38 10.49
CA LEU A 151 -2.89 7.73 11.76
C LEU A 151 -4.32 7.99 12.23
N THR A 152 -4.96 9.03 11.67
CA THR A 152 -6.33 9.45 11.97
C THR A 152 -7.11 9.74 10.69
N GLY A 153 -8.42 9.86 10.80
CA GLY A 153 -9.26 10.33 9.69
C GLY A 153 -8.88 11.74 9.24
N GLN A 154 -8.50 12.61 10.18
CA GLN A 154 -8.06 13.99 9.89
C GLN A 154 -6.75 14.01 9.08
N ASP A 155 -5.79 13.11 9.38
CA ASP A 155 -4.57 13.02 8.59
C ASP A 155 -4.87 12.63 7.13
N ALA A 156 -5.82 11.72 6.92
CA ALA A 156 -6.23 11.34 5.57
C ALA A 156 -6.78 12.53 4.78
N ILE A 157 -7.61 13.36 5.43
CA ILE A 157 -8.21 14.54 4.80
C ILE A 157 -7.14 15.57 4.49
N ARG A 158 -6.28 15.85 5.45
CA ARG A 158 -5.15 16.75 5.24
C ARG A 158 -4.27 16.29 4.06
N MET A 159 -4.04 14.98 3.91
CA MET A 159 -3.29 14.48 2.76
C MET A 159 -3.99 14.79 1.44
N PHE A 160 -5.31 14.64 1.34
CA PHE A 160 -6.06 15.05 0.14
C PHE A 160 -5.94 16.56 -0.12
N GLU A 161 -6.09 17.38 0.92
CA GLU A 161 -6.07 18.85 0.82
C GLU A 161 -4.68 19.38 0.49
N GLU A 162 -3.63 18.85 1.12
CA GLU A 162 -2.25 19.31 0.95
C GLU A 162 -1.59 18.80 -0.33
N THR A 163 -2.00 17.62 -0.83
CA THR A 163 -1.32 16.97 -1.96
C THR A 163 -2.14 16.90 -3.23
N GLY A 164 -3.46 17.01 -3.14
CA GLY A 164 -4.36 16.79 -4.27
C GLY A 164 -4.42 15.35 -4.77
N CYS A 165 -3.90 14.37 -4.03
CA CYS A 165 -3.93 12.97 -4.42
C CYS A 165 -5.37 12.44 -4.55
N ASP A 166 -5.56 11.41 -5.38
CA ASP A 166 -6.90 10.87 -5.70
C ASP A 166 -7.39 9.86 -4.66
N ALA A 167 -6.46 9.22 -3.95
CA ALA A 167 -6.76 8.26 -2.89
C ALA A 167 -5.66 8.26 -1.82
N VAL A 168 -5.93 7.63 -0.69
CA VAL A 168 -4.96 7.45 0.40
C VAL A 168 -4.77 5.98 0.74
N MET A 169 -3.52 5.59 1.00
CA MET A 169 -3.16 4.27 1.49
C MET A 169 -2.79 4.32 2.96
N ILE A 170 -3.50 3.58 3.78
CA ILE A 170 -3.32 3.54 5.23
C ILE A 170 -2.55 2.25 5.60
N GLY A 171 -1.37 2.40 6.17
CA GLY A 171 -0.55 1.29 6.66
C GLY A 171 -0.64 1.12 8.17
N ARG A 172 0.36 1.63 8.88
CA ARG A 172 0.49 1.50 10.35
C ARG A 172 -0.69 2.05 11.13
N GLY A 173 -1.38 3.07 10.61
CA GLY A 173 -2.57 3.67 11.25
C GLY A 173 -3.75 2.71 11.40
N ALA A 174 -3.82 1.64 10.60
CA ALA A 174 -4.87 0.62 10.72
C ALA A 174 -4.57 -0.45 11.78
N ARG A 175 -3.36 -0.48 12.34
CA ARG A 175 -3.00 -1.47 13.37
C ARG A 175 -3.74 -1.21 14.67
N GLY A 176 -4.59 -2.15 15.07
CA GLY A 176 -5.47 -2.00 16.23
C GLY A 176 -6.55 -0.92 16.07
N ASN A 177 -6.69 -0.36 14.88
CA ASN A 177 -7.69 0.67 14.55
C ASN A 177 -8.31 0.41 13.16
N PRO A 178 -9.08 -0.66 12.96
CA PRO A 178 -9.76 -0.90 11.69
C PRO A 178 -10.86 0.13 11.39
N TRP A 179 -11.32 0.87 12.38
CA TRP A 179 -12.33 1.91 12.23
C TRP A 179 -11.86 3.13 11.42
N ILE A 180 -10.53 3.29 11.25
CA ILE A 180 -9.96 4.39 10.48
C ILE A 180 -10.53 4.47 9.05
N PHE A 181 -10.80 3.33 8.42
CA PHE A 181 -11.37 3.29 7.07
C PHE A 181 -12.79 3.85 7.03
N SER A 182 -13.65 3.47 7.98
CA SER A 182 -15.00 4.02 8.07
C SER A 182 -14.99 5.49 8.48
N GLN A 183 -14.08 5.92 9.35
CA GLN A 183 -13.89 7.32 9.74
C GLN A 183 -13.52 8.18 8.52
N VAL A 184 -12.54 7.74 7.72
CA VAL A 184 -12.13 8.42 6.48
C VAL A 184 -13.28 8.48 5.49
N SER A 185 -13.91 7.33 5.19
CA SER A 185 -15.01 7.25 4.23
C SER A 185 -16.19 8.13 4.62
N ARG A 186 -16.56 8.15 5.91
CA ARG A 186 -17.65 8.97 6.40
C ARG A 186 -17.34 10.46 6.29
N TYR A 187 -16.13 10.85 6.69
CA TYR A 187 -15.74 12.24 6.60
C TYR A 187 -15.66 12.74 5.15
N LEU A 188 -15.16 11.93 4.24
CA LEU A 188 -15.13 12.29 2.81
C LEU A 188 -16.54 12.49 2.25
N LYS A 189 -17.51 11.66 2.70
CA LYS A 189 -18.89 11.70 2.22
C LYS A 189 -19.66 12.94 2.68
N ASP A 190 -19.59 13.27 3.96
CA ASP A 190 -20.46 14.29 4.57
C ASP A 190 -19.80 15.13 5.67
N LYS A 191 -18.47 15.08 5.77
CA LYS A 191 -17.67 15.80 6.78
C LYS A 191 -17.98 15.40 8.24
N THR A 192 -18.67 14.27 8.45
CA THR A 192 -18.96 13.77 9.79
C THR A 192 -17.74 13.17 10.43
N VAL A 193 -17.35 13.65 11.60
CA VAL A 193 -16.33 13.05 12.45
C VAL A 193 -17.00 11.98 13.32
N LEU A 194 -16.68 10.71 13.05
CA LEU A 194 -17.18 9.61 13.87
C LEU A 194 -16.50 9.61 15.25
N ALA A 195 -17.29 9.31 16.29
CA ALA A 195 -16.74 9.11 17.61
C ALA A 195 -15.74 7.93 17.63
N PRO A 196 -14.73 7.96 18.50
CA PRO A 196 -13.84 6.82 18.69
C PRO A 196 -14.66 5.60 19.20
N PRO A 197 -14.19 4.37 18.89
CA PRO A 197 -14.88 3.17 19.36
C PRO A 197 -14.90 3.09 20.88
N THR A 198 -16.00 2.61 21.43
CA THR A 198 -16.14 2.31 22.85
C THR A 198 -15.27 1.12 23.25
N THR A 199 -14.96 0.98 24.54
CA THR A 199 -14.22 -0.18 25.06
C THR A 199 -14.89 -1.51 24.69
N LYS A 200 -16.23 -1.55 24.69
CA LYS A 200 -16.98 -2.75 24.29
C LYS A 200 -16.71 -3.10 22.82
N GLU A 201 -16.83 -2.13 21.92
CA GLU A 201 -16.56 -2.33 20.48
C GLU A 201 -15.12 -2.78 20.23
N ILE A 202 -14.15 -2.24 20.97
CA ILE A 202 -12.74 -2.67 20.89
C ILE A 202 -12.62 -4.13 21.31
N CYS A 203 -13.22 -4.53 22.44
CA CYS A 203 -13.21 -5.93 22.90
C CYS A 203 -13.86 -6.88 21.89
N ASP A 204 -15.02 -6.50 21.37
CA ASP A 204 -15.75 -7.30 20.37
C ASP A 204 -14.90 -7.47 19.09
N MET A 205 -14.21 -6.41 18.64
CA MET A 205 -13.32 -6.46 17.50
C MET A 205 -12.09 -7.35 17.74
N ILE A 206 -11.50 -7.31 18.92
CA ILE A 206 -10.38 -8.19 19.31
C ILE A 206 -10.81 -9.65 19.25
N LEU A 207 -11.98 -9.97 19.80
CA LEU A 207 -12.53 -11.32 19.77
C LEU A 207 -12.81 -11.80 18.35
N ARG A 208 -13.38 -10.93 17.51
CA ARG A 208 -13.62 -11.21 16.09
C ARG A 208 -12.31 -11.48 15.37
N HIS A 209 -11.29 -10.63 15.55
CA HIS A 209 -9.97 -10.78 14.92
C HIS A 209 -9.30 -12.10 15.35
N ALA A 210 -9.37 -12.46 16.63
CA ALA A 210 -8.84 -13.72 17.13
C ALA A 210 -9.54 -14.93 16.50
N LYS A 211 -10.87 -14.91 16.40
CA LYS A 211 -11.64 -15.98 15.75
C LYS A 211 -11.25 -16.15 14.29
N MET A 212 -11.17 -15.05 13.53
CA MET A 212 -10.75 -15.09 12.12
C MET A 212 -9.34 -15.65 11.94
N LEU A 213 -8.39 -15.31 12.82
CA LEU A 213 -7.04 -15.88 12.78
C LEU A 213 -7.02 -17.38 13.10
N ILE A 214 -7.84 -17.83 14.05
CA ILE A 214 -7.98 -19.25 14.39
C ILE A 214 -8.58 -20.01 13.20
N GLU A 215 -9.61 -19.50 12.59
CA GLU A 215 -10.26 -20.09 11.42
C GLU A 215 -9.28 -20.20 10.23
N ALA A 216 -8.48 -19.16 9.99
CA ALA A 216 -7.55 -19.12 8.86
C ALA A 216 -6.26 -19.94 9.07
N LYS A 217 -5.76 -20.11 10.30
CA LYS A 217 -4.41 -20.64 10.60
C LYS A 217 -4.38 -21.78 11.61
N GLY A 218 -5.53 -22.16 12.14
CA GLY A 218 -5.65 -23.09 13.26
C GLY A 218 -5.39 -22.42 14.61
N GLU A 219 -5.87 -23.05 15.67
CA GLU A 219 -5.87 -22.47 17.03
C GLU A 219 -4.47 -22.09 17.52
N TYR A 220 -3.51 -23.01 17.42
CA TYR A 220 -2.15 -22.78 17.94
C TYR A 220 -1.47 -21.59 17.27
N THR A 221 -1.48 -21.51 15.95
CA THR A 221 -0.84 -20.43 15.20
C THR A 221 -1.62 -19.13 15.34
N GLY A 222 -2.95 -19.17 15.23
CA GLY A 222 -3.83 -18.02 15.33
C GLY A 222 -3.70 -17.30 16.68
N ILE A 223 -3.70 -18.03 17.79
CA ILE A 223 -3.52 -17.46 19.14
C ILE A 223 -2.14 -16.81 19.30
N ARG A 224 -1.09 -17.45 18.81
CA ARG A 224 0.28 -16.90 18.92
C ARG A 224 0.44 -15.62 18.10
N GLU A 225 -0.11 -15.59 16.90
CA GLU A 225 -0.06 -14.39 16.06
C GLU A 225 -0.94 -13.27 16.63
N MET A 226 -2.08 -13.59 17.22
CA MET A 226 -2.96 -12.60 17.82
C MET A 226 -2.29 -11.79 18.94
N ARG A 227 -1.27 -12.32 19.65
CA ARG A 227 -0.55 -11.59 20.70
C ARG A 227 0.01 -10.25 20.23
N LYS A 228 0.63 -10.21 19.05
CA LYS A 228 1.16 -8.96 18.47
C LYS A 228 0.05 -7.99 18.07
N HIS A 229 -1.06 -8.53 17.53
CA HIS A 229 -2.20 -7.72 17.14
C HIS A 229 -2.93 -7.14 18.35
N PHE A 230 -3.08 -7.93 19.42
CA PHE A 230 -3.68 -7.48 20.68
C PHE A 230 -2.95 -6.26 21.26
N ALA A 231 -1.62 -6.25 21.23
CA ALA A 231 -0.82 -5.14 21.73
C ALA A 231 -1.06 -3.81 20.96
N TRP A 232 -1.59 -3.85 19.75
CA TRP A 232 -1.91 -2.67 18.98
C TRP A 232 -3.29 -2.07 19.30
N TYR A 233 -4.22 -2.88 19.85
CA TYR A 233 -5.50 -2.36 20.32
C TYR A 233 -5.28 -1.62 21.63
N LYS A 234 -5.57 -0.31 21.62
CA LYS A 234 -5.44 0.52 22.82
C LYS A 234 -6.69 0.36 23.68
N ILE A 235 -6.64 -0.53 24.68
CA ILE A 235 -7.70 -0.67 25.67
C ILE A 235 -7.31 0.21 26.87
N GLY A 236 -8.02 1.33 27.04
CA GLY A 236 -8.03 2.07 28.30
C GLY A 236 -6.66 2.61 28.77
N ARG A 237 -5.91 3.30 27.90
CA ARG A 237 -4.96 4.30 28.36
C ARG A 237 -5.60 5.68 28.22
N ALA A 238 -5.97 6.21 29.39
CA ALA A 238 -6.26 7.61 29.55
C ALA A 238 -5.02 8.44 29.19
#